data_fefabe713a30f3e5585b95896fb24610
#
_entry.id   fefabe713a30f3e5585b95896fb24610
#
_cell.length_a   1.000
_cell.length_b   1.000
_cell.length_c   1.000
_cell.angle_alpha   90.00
_cell.angle_beta   90.00
_cell.angle_gamma   90.00
#
_symmetry.space_group_name_H-M   'P 1'
#
loop_
_entity.id
_entity.type
_entity.pdbx_description
1 polymer ?
#
loop_
_entity_poly.entity_id
_entity_poly.type
_entity_poly.pdbx_seq_one_letter_code
_entity_poly.pdbx_strand_id
1 'polypeptide(L)'
;LMDFGAEYGGYCADLTRTIPVNGVFTKRQKEIYNACLRLHQYAASILKPGISIVDYTDRVGDEATRVFLKAGLISKADVKNEDKENRAYRKYLYHGISHHLGIDVHDLGTRTAPVEAGMVFTIEPGIYIEEEQMGVRIENNY
;
A
#
# COMPACT_ATOMS: atom_id res chain seq x y z
N LEU A 1 2.44 -8.81 -11.66
CA LEU A 1 2.30 -7.42 -11.27
C LEU A 1 2.76 -6.55 -12.44
N MET A 2 2.02 -5.51 -12.74
CA MET A 2 2.33 -4.51 -13.75
C MET A 2 2.20 -3.15 -13.08
N ASP A 3 3.27 -2.36 -13.19
CA ASP A 3 3.34 -1.01 -12.68
C ASP A 3 3.58 -0.09 -13.87
N PHE A 4 2.70 0.85 -14.12
CA PHE A 4 2.73 1.68 -15.32
C PHE A 4 1.95 2.98 -15.11
N GLY A 5 2.33 4.00 -15.85
CA GLY A 5 1.65 5.27 -15.85
C GLY A 5 1.74 5.93 -17.21
N ALA A 6 0.90 6.94 -17.42
CA ALA A 6 0.98 7.82 -18.58
C ALA A 6 1.34 9.23 -18.12
N GLU A 7 1.94 10.01 -18.99
CA GLU A 7 2.12 11.45 -18.81
C GLU A 7 1.21 12.17 -19.80
N TYR A 8 0.54 13.22 -19.33
CA TYR A 8 -0.23 14.09 -20.20
C TYR A 8 -0.13 15.55 -19.73
N GLY A 9 0.31 16.41 -20.62
CA GLY A 9 0.44 17.84 -20.35
C GLY A 9 1.45 18.19 -19.25
N GLY A 10 2.46 17.35 -19.03
CA GLY A 10 3.46 17.51 -17.97
C GLY A 10 3.05 16.92 -16.63
N TYR A 11 1.91 16.20 -16.53
CA TYR A 11 1.46 15.52 -15.30
C TYR A 11 1.53 14.02 -15.47
N CYS A 12 2.11 13.36 -14.47
CA CYS A 12 2.26 11.92 -14.42
C CYS A 12 1.05 11.22 -13.79
N ALA A 13 0.82 9.99 -14.20
CA ALA A 13 -0.05 9.03 -13.52
C ALA A 13 0.80 7.84 -13.05
N ASP A 14 0.34 7.17 -12.01
CA ASP A 14 0.96 5.95 -11.47
C ASP A 14 -0.12 4.93 -11.15
N LEU A 15 0.07 3.69 -11.61
CA LEU A 15 -0.98 2.68 -11.53
C LEU A 15 -0.39 1.28 -11.45
N THR A 16 -0.76 0.52 -10.45
CA THR A 16 -0.38 -0.89 -10.37
C THR A 16 -1.60 -1.81 -10.42
N ARG A 17 -1.47 -2.88 -11.21
CA ARG A 17 -2.40 -4.00 -11.25
C ARG A 17 -1.65 -5.32 -11.15
N THR A 18 -2.27 -6.28 -10.46
CA THR A 18 -1.75 -7.65 -10.36
C THR A 18 -2.79 -8.63 -10.85
N ILE A 19 -2.39 -9.47 -11.80
CA ILE A 19 -3.21 -10.55 -12.34
C ILE A 19 -2.39 -11.84 -12.35
N PRO A 20 -3.01 -13.03 -12.19
CA PRO A 20 -2.30 -14.29 -12.37
C PRO A 20 -1.91 -14.49 -13.84
N VAL A 21 -0.70 -15.02 -14.08
CA VAL A 21 -0.16 -15.19 -15.46
C VAL A 21 -1.06 -16.05 -16.34
N ASN A 22 -1.69 -17.07 -15.76
CA ASN A 22 -2.61 -17.97 -16.46
C ASN A 22 -4.08 -17.47 -16.49
N GLY A 23 -4.34 -16.25 -16.02
CA GLY A 23 -5.67 -15.65 -15.98
C GLY A 23 -6.61 -16.18 -14.88
N VAL A 24 -6.18 -17.14 -14.06
CA VAL A 24 -7.02 -17.78 -13.03
C VAL A 24 -6.34 -17.71 -11.67
N PHE A 25 -6.97 -17.07 -10.70
CA PHE A 25 -6.48 -17.02 -9.33
C PHE A 25 -6.58 -18.39 -8.65
N THR A 26 -5.49 -18.86 -8.07
CA THR A 26 -5.55 -19.92 -7.06
C THR A 26 -6.25 -19.41 -5.80
N LYS A 27 -6.66 -20.32 -4.91
CA LYS A 27 -7.28 -19.95 -3.63
C LYS A 27 -6.36 -19.03 -2.81
N ARG A 28 -5.07 -19.36 -2.73
CA ARG A 28 -4.08 -18.57 -1.98
C ARG A 28 -3.83 -17.20 -2.62
N GLN A 29 -3.65 -17.14 -3.94
CA GLN A 29 -3.51 -15.88 -4.65
C GLN A 29 -4.70 -14.95 -4.42
N LYS A 30 -5.93 -15.49 -4.49
CA LYS A 30 -7.15 -14.72 -4.23
C LYS A 30 -7.24 -14.22 -2.79
N GLU A 31 -6.79 -15.01 -1.82
CA GLU A 31 -6.71 -14.61 -0.41
C GLU A 31 -5.79 -13.41 -0.23
N ILE A 32 -4.57 -13.47 -0.75
CA ILE A 32 -3.59 -12.40 -0.65
C ILE A 32 -4.01 -11.16 -1.46
N TYR A 33 -4.57 -11.36 -2.65
CA TYR A 33 -5.13 -10.26 -3.44
C TYR A 33 -6.23 -9.51 -2.67
N ASN A 34 -7.16 -10.22 -2.05
CA ASN A 34 -8.23 -9.63 -1.26
C ASN A 34 -7.70 -8.94 0.02
N ALA A 35 -6.63 -9.46 0.61
CA ALA A 35 -5.94 -8.81 1.72
C ALA A 35 -5.33 -7.46 1.29
N CYS A 36 -4.64 -7.42 0.15
CA CYS A 36 -4.10 -6.21 -0.44
C CYS A 36 -5.21 -5.21 -0.82
N LEU A 37 -6.28 -5.67 -1.47
CA LEU A 37 -7.44 -4.84 -1.82
C LEU A 37 -8.08 -4.21 -0.59
N ARG A 38 -8.20 -4.96 0.50
CA ARG A 38 -8.71 -4.44 1.77
C ARG A 38 -7.84 -3.32 2.32
N LEU A 39 -6.51 -3.48 2.29
CA LEU A 39 -5.58 -2.42 2.71
C LEU A 39 -5.73 -1.18 1.84
N HIS A 40 -5.80 -1.35 0.53
CA HIS A 40 -6.01 -0.26 -0.42
C HIS A 40 -7.32 0.50 -0.13
N GLN A 41 -8.43 -0.22 0.05
CA GLN A 41 -9.73 0.39 0.37
C GLN A 41 -9.72 1.13 1.71
N TYR A 42 -9.08 0.55 2.73
CA TYR A 42 -8.92 1.21 4.03
C TYR A 42 -8.07 2.48 3.89
N ALA A 43 -6.93 2.39 3.24
CA ALA A 43 -6.04 3.52 2.98
C ALA A 43 -6.77 4.67 2.26
N ALA A 44 -7.52 4.35 1.19
CA ALA A 44 -8.35 5.32 0.47
C ALA A 44 -9.43 5.98 1.36
N SER A 45 -9.99 5.23 2.29
CA SER A 45 -11.05 5.73 3.17
C SER A 45 -10.56 6.77 4.18
N ILE A 46 -9.28 6.75 4.54
CA ILE A 46 -8.69 7.62 5.58
C ILE A 46 -7.79 8.72 5.02
N LEU A 47 -7.39 8.67 3.75
CA LEU A 47 -6.64 9.76 3.10
C LEU A 47 -7.59 10.93 2.84
N LYS A 48 -7.51 11.95 3.69
CA LYS A 48 -8.40 13.13 3.64
C LYS A 48 -7.64 14.38 4.06
N PRO A 49 -8.07 15.56 3.61
CA PRO A 49 -7.51 16.81 4.11
C PRO A 49 -7.46 16.86 5.64
N GLY A 50 -6.33 17.33 6.17
CA GLY A 50 -6.06 17.45 7.60
C GLY A 50 -5.23 16.32 8.21
N ILE A 51 -5.09 15.17 7.54
CA ILE A 51 -4.18 14.11 8.01
C ILE A 51 -2.75 14.36 7.51
N SER A 52 -1.74 14.08 8.34
CA SER A 52 -0.34 14.02 7.85
C SER A 52 -0.05 12.65 7.22
N ILE A 53 0.91 12.61 6.27
CA ILE A 53 1.32 11.31 5.66
C ILE A 53 1.98 10.39 6.71
N VAL A 54 2.57 10.94 7.75
CA VAL A 54 3.10 10.14 8.88
C VAL A 54 1.96 9.44 9.61
N ASP A 55 0.94 10.18 10.08
CA ASP A 55 -0.21 9.58 10.78
C ASP A 55 -1.01 8.63 9.89
N TYR A 56 -1.16 8.98 8.61
CA TYR A 56 -1.77 8.13 7.61
C TYR A 56 -1.05 6.78 7.49
N THR A 57 0.28 6.81 7.34
CA THR A 57 1.10 5.61 7.21
C THR A 57 1.01 4.72 8.47
N ASP A 58 1.03 5.33 9.65
CA ASP A 58 0.91 4.60 10.93
C ASP A 58 -0.45 3.89 11.03
N ARG A 59 -1.54 4.58 10.69
CA ARG A 59 -2.90 3.96 10.69
C ARG A 59 -3.03 2.83 9.68
N VAL A 60 -2.48 2.98 8.47
CA VAL A 60 -2.48 1.88 7.49
C VAL A 60 -1.61 0.73 7.96
N GLY A 61 -0.49 0.99 8.65
CA GLY A 61 0.34 -0.03 9.29
C GLY A 61 -0.41 -0.83 10.36
N ASP A 62 -1.25 -0.18 11.15
CA ASP A 62 -2.11 -0.85 12.13
C ASP A 62 -3.13 -1.78 11.44
N GLU A 63 -3.75 -1.33 10.35
CA GLU A 63 -4.65 -2.19 9.57
C GLU A 63 -3.87 -3.33 8.87
N ALA A 64 -2.66 -3.06 8.36
CA ALA A 64 -1.81 -4.10 7.79
C ALA A 64 -1.51 -5.21 8.81
N THR A 65 -1.21 -4.86 10.05
CA THR A 65 -1.02 -5.81 11.15
C THR A 65 -2.26 -6.70 11.33
N ARG A 66 -3.47 -6.11 11.36
CA ARG A 66 -4.73 -6.88 11.49
C ARG A 66 -4.99 -7.80 10.31
N VAL A 67 -4.78 -7.29 9.10
CA VAL A 67 -4.97 -8.05 7.85
C VAL A 67 -4.00 -9.21 7.77
N PHE A 68 -2.73 -9.00 8.12
CA PHE A 68 -1.68 -10.02 8.04
C PHE A 68 -1.84 -11.09 9.12
N LEU A 69 -2.27 -10.74 10.32
CA LEU A 69 -2.68 -11.73 11.33
C LEU A 69 -3.80 -12.63 10.80
N LYS A 70 -4.81 -12.05 10.15
CA LYS A 70 -5.94 -12.79 9.58
C LYS A 70 -5.54 -13.69 8.41
N ALA A 71 -4.59 -13.24 7.58
CA ALA A 71 -4.06 -13.99 6.44
C ALA A 71 -3.00 -15.02 6.85
N GLY A 72 -2.63 -15.09 8.13
CA GLY A 72 -1.61 -16.01 8.65
C GLY A 72 -0.19 -15.68 8.21
N LEU A 73 0.08 -14.43 7.81
CA LEU A 73 1.41 -13.97 7.40
C LEU A 73 2.29 -13.65 8.61
N ILE A 74 1.69 -13.10 9.66
CA ILE A 74 2.37 -12.81 10.92
C ILE A 74 1.61 -13.45 12.08
N SER A 75 2.29 -13.70 13.19
CA SER A 75 1.73 -14.26 14.40
C SER A 75 1.50 -13.19 15.49
N LYS A 76 0.70 -13.55 16.51
CA LYS A 76 0.57 -12.69 17.70
C LYS A 76 1.90 -12.52 18.45
N ALA A 77 2.80 -13.51 18.35
CA ALA A 77 4.12 -13.43 18.95
C ALA A 77 5.00 -12.38 18.22
N ASP A 78 4.93 -12.32 16.88
CA ASP A 78 5.65 -11.31 16.10
C ASP A 78 5.19 -9.91 16.49
N VAL A 79 3.88 -9.69 16.61
CA VAL A 79 3.30 -8.39 17.03
C VAL A 79 3.67 -8.04 18.48
N LYS A 80 3.73 -9.05 19.39
CA LYS A 80 4.14 -8.80 20.77
C LYS A 80 5.61 -8.38 20.89
N ASN A 81 6.45 -8.86 19.99
CA ASN A 81 7.89 -8.65 20.00
C ASN A 81 8.32 -7.49 19.07
N GLU A 82 7.38 -6.83 18.38
CA GLU A 82 7.68 -5.68 17.53
C GLU A 82 8.01 -4.44 18.35
N ASP A 83 8.79 -3.54 17.77
CA ASP A 83 8.99 -2.18 18.26
C ASP A 83 8.50 -1.17 17.21
N LYS A 84 8.57 0.13 17.53
CA LYS A 84 8.07 1.18 16.64
C LYS A 84 8.77 1.24 15.28
N GLU A 85 10.04 0.86 15.23
CA GLU A 85 10.86 0.89 14.01
C GLU A 85 10.75 -0.39 13.20
N ASN A 86 10.55 -1.54 13.90
CA ASN A 86 10.51 -2.88 13.31
C ASN A 86 9.12 -3.52 13.51
N ARG A 87 8.10 -2.91 12.92
CA ARG A 87 6.73 -3.44 12.93
C ARG A 87 6.64 -4.75 12.14
N ALA A 88 5.99 -5.76 12.70
CA ALA A 88 5.90 -7.11 12.14
C ALA A 88 5.36 -7.14 10.69
N TYR A 89 4.42 -6.24 10.37
CA TYR A 89 3.86 -6.15 9.02
C TYR A 89 4.89 -5.76 7.96
N ARG A 90 5.97 -5.04 8.34
CA ARG A 90 7.02 -4.59 7.40
C ARG A 90 7.78 -5.72 6.75
N LYS A 91 7.72 -6.93 7.29
CA LYS A 91 8.27 -8.12 6.63
C LYS A 91 7.66 -8.34 5.24
N TYR A 92 6.38 -8.02 5.06
CA TYR A 92 5.64 -8.29 3.82
C TYR A 92 5.19 -7.01 3.10
N LEU A 93 5.21 -5.86 3.78
CA LEU A 93 4.94 -4.54 3.20
C LEU A 93 6.07 -3.61 3.65
N TYR A 94 7.14 -3.53 2.87
CA TYR A 94 8.40 -2.88 3.23
C TYR A 94 8.65 -1.55 2.51
N HIS A 95 7.72 -1.09 1.67
CA HIS A 95 7.79 0.24 1.01
C HIS A 95 6.73 1.22 1.53
N GLY A 96 6.75 2.44 1.02
CA GLY A 96 5.74 3.46 1.30
C GLY A 96 4.37 3.04 0.77
N ILE A 97 3.32 3.57 1.38
CA ILE A 97 1.93 3.26 1.00
C ILE A 97 1.38 4.32 0.04
N SER A 98 2.04 5.48 0.00
CA SER A 98 1.56 6.66 -0.70
C SER A 98 2.68 7.67 -0.89
N HIS A 99 2.67 8.37 -2.01
CA HIS A 99 3.56 9.50 -2.29
C HIS A 99 2.80 10.58 -3.06
N HIS A 100 3.34 11.79 -3.05
CA HIS A 100 2.86 12.87 -3.92
C HIS A 100 3.06 12.49 -5.39
N LEU A 101 2.12 12.87 -6.22
CA LEU A 101 2.12 12.64 -7.65
C LEU A 101 1.77 13.94 -8.36
N GLY A 102 2.50 14.30 -9.41
CA GLY A 102 2.29 15.55 -10.15
C GLY A 102 3.15 15.63 -11.40
N ILE A 103 4.07 16.59 -11.46
CA ILE A 103 5.01 16.75 -12.57
C ILE A 103 6.03 15.59 -12.57
N ASP A 104 6.46 15.19 -11.37
CA ASP A 104 7.24 13.97 -11.19
C ASP A 104 6.35 12.84 -10.66
N VAL A 105 6.67 11.60 -11.01
CA VAL A 105 5.96 10.41 -10.48
C VAL A 105 6.11 10.35 -8.96
N HIS A 106 7.33 10.54 -8.44
CA HIS A 106 7.57 10.79 -7.02
C HIS A 106 7.77 12.29 -6.82
N ASP A 107 6.66 13.01 -6.72
CA ASP A 107 6.69 14.47 -6.70
C ASP A 107 7.06 15.02 -5.32
N LEU A 108 7.45 16.29 -5.32
CA LEU A 108 7.86 17.02 -4.12
C LEU A 108 6.70 17.17 -3.15
N GLY A 109 6.98 17.00 -1.87
CA GLY A 109 6.00 17.21 -0.81
C GLY A 109 6.55 16.95 0.57
N THR A 110 5.82 17.40 1.59
CA THR A 110 6.18 17.15 2.98
C THR A 110 5.29 16.05 3.57
N ARG A 111 5.89 15.17 4.35
CA ARG A 111 5.18 14.06 5.00
C ARG A 111 4.55 14.46 6.33
N THR A 112 4.99 15.55 6.92
CA THR A 112 4.58 16.01 8.26
C THR A 112 3.47 17.06 8.22
N ALA A 113 3.39 17.86 7.15
CA ALA A 113 2.29 18.80 6.99
C ALA A 113 0.97 18.07 6.68
N PRO A 114 -0.16 18.65 7.08
CA PRO A 114 -1.46 18.12 6.72
C PRO A 114 -1.66 18.06 5.20
N VAL A 115 -2.29 16.99 4.73
CA VAL A 115 -2.81 16.91 3.35
C VAL A 115 -3.86 18.00 3.16
N GLU A 116 -3.84 18.65 2.01
CA GLU A 116 -4.77 19.69 1.61
C GLU A 116 -5.60 19.27 0.40
N ALA A 117 -6.76 19.90 0.23
CA ALA A 117 -7.59 19.66 -0.95
C ALA A 117 -6.87 20.14 -2.22
N GLY A 118 -6.89 19.30 -3.25
CA GLY A 118 -6.20 19.55 -4.53
C GLY A 118 -4.81 18.92 -4.62
N MET A 119 -4.25 18.38 -3.53
CA MET A 119 -3.07 17.52 -3.59
C MET A 119 -3.43 16.17 -4.22
N VAL A 120 -2.50 15.61 -4.98
CA VAL A 120 -2.65 14.28 -5.60
C VAL A 120 -1.66 13.31 -4.99
N PHE A 121 -2.13 12.11 -4.68
CA PHE A 121 -1.33 11.04 -4.08
C PHE A 121 -1.58 9.71 -4.77
N THR A 122 -0.58 8.83 -4.76
CA THR A 122 -0.80 7.40 -4.97
C THR A 122 -1.35 6.75 -3.71
N ILE A 123 -2.05 5.63 -3.85
CA ILE A 123 -2.32 4.69 -2.77
C ILE A 123 -1.97 3.30 -3.30
N GLU A 124 -0.91 2.71 -2.78
CA GLU A 124 -0.21 1.57 -3.39
C GLU A 124 0.22 0.48 -2.40
N PRO A 125 -0.58 0.06 -1.43
CA PRO A 125 -0.14 -1.00 -0.54
C PRO A 125 0.19 -2.27 -1.31
N GLY A 126 1.30 -2.92 -0.92
CA GLY A 126 1.75 -4.19 -1.50
C GLY A 126 1.89 -5.26 -0.42
N ILE A 127 1.76 -6.52 -0.83
CA ILE A 127 2.03 -7.70 0.00
C ILE A 127 2.96 -8.61 -0.80
N TYR A 128 4.17 -8.83 -0.28
CA TYR A 128 5.22 -9.59 -0.97
C TYR A 128 5.65 -10.75 -0.08
N ILE A 129 5.45 -11.97 -0.57
CA ILE A 129 5.70 -13.22 0.16
C ILE A 129 6.78 -13.98 -0.61
N GLU A 130 8.04 -13.78 -0.23
CA GLU A 130 9.18 -14.37 -0.92
C GLU A 130 9.12 -15.91 -0.83
N GLU A 131 8.74 -16.43 0.30
CA GLU A 131 8.63 -17.87 0.55
C GLU A 131 7.58 -18.56 -0.36
N GLU A 132 6.57 -17.80 -0.83
CA GLU A 132 5.54 -18.26 -1.76
C GLU A 132 5.79 -17.78 -3.20
N GLN A 133 6.88 -17.06 -3.46
CA GLN A 133 7.20 -16.43 -4.74
C GLN A 133 6.02 -15.62 -5.31
N MET A 134 5.35 -14.88 -4.45
CA MET A 134 4.14 -14.16 -4.78
C MET A 134 4.20 -12.71 -4.27
N GLY A 135 3.80 -11.79 -5.14
CA GLY A 135 3.64 -10.38 -4.79
C GLY A 135 2.35 -9.82 -5.39
N VAL A 136 1.66 -9.00 -4.61
CA VAL A 136 0.46 -8.28 -5.03
C VAL A 136 0.61 -6.82 -4.63
N ARG A 137 0.42 -5.90 -5.57
CA ARG A 137 0.22 -4.48 -5.32
C ARG A 137 -1.01 -4.01 -6.10
N ILE A 138 -1.79 -3.15 -5.48
CA ILE A 138 -2.95 -2.49 -6.09
C ILE A 138 -2.78 -1.00 -5.83
N GLU A 139 -2.79 -0.22 -6.89
CA GLU A 139 -2.51 1.20 -6.84
C GLU A 139 -3.47 2.01 -7.70
N ASN A 140 -3.90 3.13 -7.17
CA ASN A 140 -4.61 4.18 -7.89
C ASN A 140 -4.13 5.56 -7.43
N ASN A 141 -4.47 6.58 -8.23
CA ASN A 141 -4.28 7.99 -7.92
C ASN A 141 -5.55 8.57 -7.28
N TYR A 142 -5.36 9.46 -6.32
CA TYR A 142 -6.41 10.10 -5.51
C TYR A 142 -6.17 11.59 -5.35
#